data_7d574fb44aa44f6e15b4c00b1f6ac9dd
#
_entry.id   7d574fb44aa44f6e15b4c00b1f6ac9dd
#
_cell.length_a   1.000
_cell.length_b   1.000
_cell.length_c   1.000
_cell.angle_alpha   90.00
_cell.angle_beta   90.00
_cell.angle_gamma   90.00
#
_symmetry.space_group_name_H-M   'P 1'
#
loop_
_entity.id
_entity.type
_entity.pdbx_description
1 polymer ?
#
loop_
_entity_poly.entity_id
_entity_poly.type
_entity_poly.pdbx_seq_one_letter_code
_entity_poly.pdbx_strand_id
1 'polypeptide(L)'
;MRPMRLPHAIALVTPIALTAAPSANAQRQAFQEWGLAYTLPAGWNLTQQFGRVHGLTGGGQGAAIYVAPGMYQNFNEVAVDLNKGFQALGLTGTPMGQPQASTIRGMQAMTATYAGRNQMGMPLQARVTAVLTPHGTGLIVTGIAAAPQMSQISEAVDRVAQSLEALGAPQPNAQAVAALRGRWMFYAGRADGTTSASGGSSRSYEEFVEFDGQGRFAWQSSASVNVTTPGYTGSAGGAQASNDDGTYTVIGSTLVVRGRQGQASYEVQILADRIVADGRTYVRAN
;
A
#
# COMPACT_ATOMS: atom_id res chain seq x y z
N MET A 1 25.42 37.74 -82.60
CA MET A 1 25.57 37.50 -81.15
C MET A 1 24.19 37.20 -80.57
N ARG A 2 23.89 35.94 -80.17
CA ARG A 2 22.62 35.54 -79.54
C ARG A 2 22.83 35.41 -78.04
N PRO A 3 21.96 35.96 -77.16
CA PRO A 3 22.08 35.76 -75.74
C PRO A 3 21.58 34.37 -75.35
N MET A 4 22.38 33.75 -74.47
CA MET A 4 22.18 32.41 -73.89
C MET A 4 21.12 32.49 -72.79
N ARG A 5 20.03 31.72 -72.90
CA ARG A 5 18.99 31.61 -71.89
C ARG A 5 19.41 30.53 -70.89
N LEU A 6 19.50 30.96 -69.57
CA LEU A 6 19.67 30.01 -68.46
C LEU A 6 18.32 29.38 -68.07
N PRO A 7 18.29 28.09 -67.79
CA PRO A 7 17.06 27.43 -67.35
C PRO A 7 16.79 27.76 -65.84
N HIS A 8 15.54 28.08 -65.57
CA HIS A 8 15.04 28.27 -64.23
C HIS A 8 14.92 26.93 -63.50
N ALA A 9 15.72 26.69 -62.45
CA ALA A 9 15.56 25.54 -61.55
C ALA A 9 14.38 25.86 -60.61
N ILE A 10 13.29 25.09 -60.79
CA ILE A 10 12.15 25.07 -59.84
C ILE A 10 12.57 24.22 -58.66
N ALA A 11 12.85 24.86 -57.50
CA ALA A 11 13.05 24.14 -56.25
C ALA A 11 11.69 23.59 -55.75
N LEU A 12 11.55 22.28 -55.82
CA LEU A 12 10.42 21.57 -55.21
C LEU A 12 10.62 21.62 -53.68
N VAL A 13 9.89 22.49 -52.99
CA VAL A 13 9.78 22.48 -51.52
C VAL A 13 8.83 21.37 -51.15
N THR A 14 9.38 20.23 -50.73
CA THR A 14 8.61 19.13 -50.13
C THR A 14 8.13 19.55 -48.76
N PRO A 15 6.83 19.58 -48.44
CA PRO A 15 6.35 19.86 -47.11
C PRO A 15 6.76 18.69 -46.18
N ILE A 16 7.61 18.98 -45.19
CA ILE A 16 7.86 18.05 -44.10
C ILE A 16 6.55 18.01 -43.28
N ALA A 17 5.79 16.93 -43.47
CA ALA A 17 4.67 16.63 -42.60
C ALA A 17 5.25 16.35 -41.21
N LEU A 18 5.15 17.33 -40.30
CA LEU A 18 5.29 17.09 -38.86
C LEU A 18 4.17 16.12 -38.47
N THR A 19 4.49 14.84 -38.43
CA THR A 19 3.65 13.88 -37.71
C THR A 19 3.69 14.27 -36.23
N ALA A 20 2.64 14.94 -35.78
CA ALA A 20 2.40 15.14 -34.36
C ALA A 20 2.46 13.75 -33.71
N ALA A 21 3.46 13.52 -32.86
CA ALA A 21 3.50 12.35 -32.01
C ALA A 21 2.16 12.27 -31.28
N PRO A 22 1.52 11.09 -31.20
CA PRO A 22 0.28 10.95 -30.46
C PRO A 22 0.53 11.51 -29.07
N SER A 23 -0.21 12.55 -28.71
CA SER A 23 -0.23 13.08 -27.36
C SER A 23 -0.53 11.86 -26.47
N ALA A 24 0.42 11.51 -25.60
CA ALA A 24 0.24 10.45 -24.61
C ALA A 24 -1.00 10.83 -23.81
N ASN A 25 -2.15 10.25 -24.15
CA ASN A 25 -3.40 10.53 -23.48
C ASN A 25 -3.20 10.20 -22.02
N ALA A 26 -3.34 11.21 -21.18
CA ALA A 26 -3.26 11.07 -19.73
C ALA A 26 -4.32 10.04 -19.31
N GLN A 27 -3.87 8.83 -18.96
CA GLN A 27 -4.77 7.72 -18.67
C GLN A 27 -5.29 7.87 -17.24
N ARG A 28 -6.61 8.08 -17.13
CA ARG A 28 -7.30 8.17 -15.84
C ARG A 28 -7.48 6.77 -15.24
N GLN A 29 -7.14 6.63 -13.97
CA GLN A 29 -7.33 5.42 -13.15
C GLN A 29 -8.29 5.74 -12.00
N ALA A 30 -9.05 4.75 -11.53
CA ALA A 30 -9.99 4.95 -10.44
C ALA A 30 -9.98 3.79 -9.46
N PHE A 31 -10.15 4.14 -8.18
CA PHE A 31 -10.52 3.27 -7.09
C PHE A 31 -11.99 3.53 -6.78
N GLN A 32 -12.89 2.93 -7.55
CA GLN A 32 -14.33 3.24 -7.54
C GLN A 32 -14.94 3.11 -6.14
N GLU A 33 -14.67 1.99 -5.46
CA GLU A 33 -15.21 1.70 -4.13
C GLU A 33 -14.69 2.67 -3.07
N TRP A 34 -13.51 3.27 -3.32
CA TRP A 34 -12.90 4.26 -2.44
C TRP A 34 -13.34 5.70 -2.75
N GLY A 35 -14.08 5.89 -3.82
CA GLY A 35 -14.50 7.22 -4.28
C GLY A 35 -13.33 8.09 -4.74
N LEU A 36 -12.28 7.51 -5.34
CA LEU A 36 -11.05 8.21 -5.74
C LEU A 36 -10.70 7.92 -7.20
N ALA A 37 -10.13 8.91 -7.87
CA ALA A 37 -9.48 8.73 -9.16
C ALA A 37 -8.20 9.56 -9.25
N TYR A 38 -7.29 9.18 -10.15
CA TYR A 38 -6.07 9.90 -10.44
C TYR A 38 -5.66 9.69 -11.90
N THR A 39 -4.71 10.48 -12.37
CA THR A 39 -4.21 10.43 -13.74
C THR A 39 -2.76 9.96 -13.74
N LEU A 40 -2.41 9.08 -14.67
CA LEU A 40 -1.03 8.63 -14.88
C LEU A 40 -0.20 9.80 -15.43
N PRO A 41 1.03 10.03 -14.91
CA PRO A 41 1.95 10.96 -15.53
C PRO A 41 2.34 10.50 -16.95
N ALA A 42 2.66 11.46 -17.82
CA ALA A 42 3.14 11.14 -19.15
C ALA A 42 4.38 10.23 -19.10
N GLY A 43 4.40 9.18 -19.91
CA GLY A 43 5.48 8.20 -19.95
C GLY A 43 5.44 7.15 -18.84
N TRP A 44 4.38 7.13 -18.01
CA TRP A 44 4.14 6.10 -17.00
C TRP A 44 3.00 5.17 -17.40
N ASN A 45 3.14 3.90 -17.07
CA ASN A 45 2.15 2.87 -17.36
C ASN A 45 1.77 2.13 -16.09
N LEU A 46 0.49 1.77 -15.98
CA LEU A 46 0.02 0.83 -14.98
C LEU A 46 0.49 -0.57 -15.37
N THR A 47 1.35 -1.19 -14.55
CA THR A 47 1.95 -2.48 -14.85
C THR A 47 1.53 -3.59 -13.90
N GLN A 48 1.10 -3.23 -12.69
CA GLN A 48 0.72 -4.18 -11.66
C GLN A 48 -0.45 -3.66 -10.86
N GLN A 49 -1.34 -4.58 -10.45
CA GLN A 49 -2.38 -4.34 -9.48
C GLN A 49 -2.28 -5.42 -8.40
N PHE A 50 -2.01 -5.02 -7.18
CA PHE A 50 -1.97 -5.90 -6.01
C PHE A 50 -3.11 -5.48 -5.06
N GLY A 51 -4.27 -6.14 -5.19
CA GLY A 51 -5.44 -5.71 -4.46
C GLY A 51 -5.74 -4.22 -4.75
N ARG A 52 -5.67 -3.40 -3.72
CA ARG A 52 -5.86 -1.95 -3.82
C ARG A 52 -4.62 -1.15 -4.25
N VAL A 53 -3.46 -1.77 -4.51
CA VAL A 53 -2.24 -1.05 -4.86
C VAL A 53 -2.02 -1.09 -6.37
N HIS A 54 -1.92 0.07 -7.00
CA HIS A 54 -1.53 0.22 -8.39
C HIS A 54 -0.02 0.46 -8.48
N GLY A 55 0.69 -0.42 -9.18
CA GLY A 55 2.12 -0.28 -9.47
C GLY A 55 2.31 0.37 -10.84
N LEU A 56 3.03 1.48 -10.88
CA LEU A 56 3.34 2.22 -12.09
C LEU A 56 4.83 2.10 -12.40
N THR A 57 5.16 1.90 -13.67
CA THR A 57 6.54 1.91 -14.16
C THR A 57 6.69 2.95 -15.27
N GLY A 58 7.85 3.57 -15.31
CA GLY A 58 8.20 4.65 -16.23
C GLY A 58 9.44 5.37 -15.71
N GLY A 59 9.86 6.44 -16.39
CA GLY A 59 10.94 7.30 -15.88
C GLY A 59 12.34 6.65 -15.81
N GLY A 60 12.57 5.51 -16.42
CA GLY A 60 13.86 4.82 -16.45
C GLY A 60 13.88 3.51 -15.67
N GLN A 61 15.00 2.76 -15.77
CA GLN A 61 15.15 1.48 -15.08
C GLN A 61 15.29 1.66 -13.57
N GLY A 62 14.63 0.81 -12.79
CA GLY A 62 14.76 0.77 -11.33
C GLY A 62 13.94 1.82 -10.58
N ALA A 63 13.02 2.50 -11.27
CA ALA A 63 12.09 3.44 -10.69
C ALA A 63 10.66 2.90 -10.71
N ALA A 64 9.94 3.03 -9.60
CA ALA A 64 8.55 2.63 -9.47
C ALA A 64 7.74 3.64 -8.66
N ILE A 65 6.47 3.78 -9.01
CA ILE A 65 5.49 4.51 -8.19
C ILE A 65 4.38 3.52 -7.81
N TYR A 66 4.00 3.55 -6.55
CA TYR A 66 2.87 2.81 -6.02
C TYR A 66 1.81 3.78 -5.57
N VAL A 67 0.59 3.53 -5.98
CA VAL A 67 -0.57 4.35 -5.66
C VAL A 67 -1.58 3.48 -4.94
N ALA A 68 -1.97 3.87 -3.74
CA ALA A 68 -2.92 3.12 -2.93
C ALA A 68 -3.95 4.06 -2.28
N PRO A 69 -5.23 3.67 -2.19
CA PRO A 69 -6.19 4.36 -1.35
C PRO A 69 -5.92 4.03 0.12
N GLY A 70 -6.22 4.98 0.99
CA GLY A 70 -6.19 4.85 2.44
C GLY A 70 -7.41 5.48 3.08
N MET A 71 -7.63 5.16 4.34
CA MET A 71 -8.71 5.76 5.13
C MET A 71 -8.12 6.35 6.41
N TYR A 72 -8.44 7.60 6.71
CA TYR A 72 -7.94 8.33 7.87
C TYR A 72 -9.08 9.14 8.48
N GLN A 73 -9.15 9.20 9.82
CA GLN A 73 -10.14 10.06 10.50
C GLN A 73 -9.75 11.52 10.43
N ASN A 74 -8.45 11.78 10.47
CA ASN A 74 -7.91 13.11 10.50
C ASN A 74 -6.47 13.13 9.95
N PHE A 75 -5.98 14.33 9.73
CA PHE A 75 -4.65 14.54 9.17
C PHE A 75 -3.51 14.13 10.13
N ASN A 76 -3.74 14.11 11.45
CA ASN A 76 -2.73 13.67 12.41
C ASN A 76 -2.42 12.17 12.28
N GLU A 77 -3.41 11.34 11.94
CA GLU A 77 -3.18 9.92 11.67
C GLU A 77 -2.23 9.73 10.49
N VAL A 78 -2.37 10.54 9.43
CA VAL A 78 -1.43 10.54 8.30
C VAL A 78 -0.01 10.87 8.76
N ALA A 79 0.15 11.90 9.58
CA ALA A 79 1.45 12.31 10.12
C ALA A 79 2.08 11.20 10.97
N VAL A 80 1.28 10.54 11.82
CA VAL A 80 1.75 9.43 12.66
C VAL A 80 2.22 8.26 11.78
N ASP A 81 1.46 7.89 10.76
CA ASP A 81 1.83 6.79 9.88
C ASP A 81 3.10 7.10 9.07
N LEU A 82 3.22 8.30 8.54
CA LEU A 82 4.42 8.71 7.82
C LEU A 82 5.67 8.77 8.75
N ASN A 83 5.51 9.10 10.03
CA ASN A 83 6.62 9.12 10.99
C ASN A 83 7.05 7.72 11.47
N LYS A 84 6.22 6.69 11.37
CA LYS A 84 6.58 5.31 11.74
C LYS A 84 7.68 4.71 10.85
N GLY A 85 8.03 5.41 9.79
CA GLY A 85 8.95 4.90 8.78
C GLY A 85 8.22 4.09 7.71
N PHE A 86 8.99 3.71 6.70
CA PHE A 86 8.47 3.01 5.55
C PHE A 86 8.87 1.54 5.60
N GLN A 87 7.90 0.65 5.85
CA GLN A 87 8.06 -0.80 5.79
C GLN A 87 7.03 -1.36 4.81
N ALA A 88 7.28 -1.23 3.53
CA ALA A 88 6.41 -1.80 2.52
C ALA A 88 7.24 -2.26 1.32
N LEU A 89 6.74 -3.24 0.60
CA LEU A 89 7.34 -3.72 -0.65
C LEU A 89 8.79 -4.25 -0.48
N GLY A 90 9.12 -4.79 0.70
CA GLY A 90 10.45 -5.31 0.99
C GLY A 90 11.52 -4.23 1.24
N LEU A 91 11.09 -2.99 1.46
CA LEU A 91 11.94 -1.86 1.80
C LEU A 91 11.77 -1.50 3.27
N THR A 92 12.88 -1.21 3.92
CA THR A 92 12.90 -0.55 5.22
C THR A 92 13.50 0.83 5.04
N GLY A 93 12.75 1.86 5.37
CA GLY A 93 13.19 3.25 5.21
C GLY A 93 13.11 4.05 6.50
N THR A 94 14.14 4.87 6.74
CA THR A 94 14.17 5.84 7.85
C THR A 94 13.77 7.22 7.33
N PRO A 95 12.94 8.00 8.03
CA PRO A 95 12.60 9.35 7.62
C PRO A 95 13.83 10.25 7.47
N MET A 96 13.88 11.00 6.38
CA MET A 96 14.93 12.01 6.09
C MET A 96 14.47 13.41 6.49
N GLY A 97 13.98 13.58 7.71
CA GLY A 97 13.42 14.82 8.21
C GLY A 97 11.96 14.70 8.60
N GLN A 98 11.35 15.82 8.95
CA GLN A 98 9.94 15.85 9.36
C GLN A 98 9.03 15.86 8.12
N PRO A 99 7.87 15.17 8.15
CA PRO A 99 6.85 15.29 7.13
C PRO A 99 6.41 16.75 6.93
N GLN A 100 6.22 17.14 5.68
CA GLN A 100 5.83 18.48 5.30
C GLN A 100 4.35 18.54 4.93
N ALA A 101 3.60 19.35 5.67
CA ALA A 101 2.19 19.62 5.37
C ALA A 101 2.06 20.59 4.19
N SER A 102 1.07 20.35 3.35
CA SER A 102 0.74 21.20 2.19
C SER A 102 -0.76 21.08 1.86
N THR A 103 -1.17 21.75 0.79
CA THR A 103 -2.53 21.65 0.26
C THR A 103 -2.46 21.34 -1.23
N ILE A 104 -3.20 20.34 -1.67
CA ILE A 104 -3.33 19.93 -3.07
C ILE A 104 -4.81 20.05 -3.47
N ARG A 105 -5.14 20.95 -4.39
CA ARG A 105 -6.52 21.20 -4.88
C ARG A 105 -7.53 21.42 -3.72
N GLY A 106 -7.12 22.14 -2.68
CA GLY A 106 -7.95 22.39 -1.50
C GLY A 106 -8.02 21.24 -0.48
N MET A 107 -7.41 20.10 -0.77
CA MET A 107 -7.31 18.94 0.13
C MET A 107 -6.01 19.01 0.94
N GLN A 108 -6.07 18.56 2.19
CA GLN A 108 -4.88 18.44 3.02
C GLN A 108 -3.93 17.39 2.46
N ALA A 109 -2.65 17.71 2.39
CA ALA A 109 -1.62 16.82 1.91
C ALA A 109 -0.39 16.84 2.83
N MET A 110 0.32 15.72 2.87
CA MET A 110 1.57 15.60 3.60
C MET A 110 2.57 14.79 2.80
N THR A 111 3.82 15.26 2.78
CA THR A 111 4.91 14.59 2.06
C THR A 111 6.04 14.27 3.00
N ALA A 112 6.57 13.05 2.90
CA ALA A 112 7.76 12.60 3.62
C ALA A 112 8.75 11.95 2.65
N THR A 113 10.05 12.02 2.98
CA THR A 113 11.13 11.36 2.25
C THR A 113 11.85 10.39 3.17
N TYR A 114 12.25 9.26 2.63
CA TYR A 114 12.91 8.18 3.38
C TYR A 114 14.19 7.77 2.68
N ALA A 115 15.22 7.44 3.46
CA ALA A 115 16.37 6.68 3.00
C ALA A 115 16.23 5.22 3.44
N GLY A 116 16.53 4.29 2.57
CA GLY A 116 16.38 2.86 2.86
C GLY A 116 17.29 1.99 2.01
N ARG A 117 17.07 0.70 2.12
CA ARG A 117 17.75 -0.32 1.33
C ARG A 117 16.74 -1.36 0.87
N ASN A 118 16.98 -1.93 -0.31
CA ASN A 118 16.24 -3.11 -0.75
C ASN A 118 16.79 -4.39 -0.09
N GLN A 119 16.17 -5.52 -0.36
CA GLN A 119 16.56 -6.83 0.17
C GLN A 119 18.01 -7.24 -0.20
N MET A 120 18.55 -6.70 -1.28
CA MET A 120 19.94 -6.90 -1.72
C MET A 120 20.92 -5.90 -1.09
N GLY A 121 20.46 -5.06 -0.16
CA GLY A 121 21.27 -4.05 0.52
C GLY A 121 21.56 -2.79 -0.30
N MET A 122 21.03 -2.66 -1.51
CA MET A 122 21.24 -1.47 -2.36
C MET A 122 20.53 -0.25 -1.77
N PRO A 123 21.18 0.91 -1.71
CA PRO A 123 20.60 2.13 -1.19
C PRO A 123 19.49 2.63 -2.12
N LEU A 124 18.34 2.92 -1.54
CA LEU A 124 17.17 3.50 -2.22
C LEU A 124 16.66 4.70 -1.42
N GLN A 125 15.91 5.53 -2.09
CA GLN A 125 15.12 6.58 -1.48
C GLN A 125 13.65 6.37 -1.85
N ALA A 126 12.77 6.82 -0.97
CA ALA A 126 11.34 6.87 -1.22
C ALA A 126 10.80 8.25 -0.91
N ARG A 127 9.91 8.74 -1.78
CA ARG A 127 9.06 9.93 -1.53
C ARG A 127 7.62 9.44 -1.40
N VAL A 128 6.98 9.79 -0.31
CA VAL A 128 5.59 9.46 -0.06
C VAL A 128 4.78 10.75 0.05
N THR A 129 3.74 10.88 -0.74
CA THR A 129 2.77 11.98 -0.64
C THR A 129 1.40 11.38 -0.34
N ALA A 130 0.81 11.75 0.78
CA ALA A 130 -0.55 11.40 1.16
C ALA A 130 -1.46 12.61 1.00
N VAL A 131 -2.61 12.43 0.35
CA VAL A 131 -3.63 13.47 0.16
C VAL A 131 -4.94 12.98 0.77
N LEU A 132 -5.52 13.74 1.69
CA LEU A 132 -6.74 13.39 2.40
C LEU A 132 -7.93 14.16 1.81
N THR A 133 -8.96 13.42 1.39
CA THR A 133 -10.22 14.01 0.91
C THR A 133 -11.14 14.38 2.08
N PRO A 134 -12.15 15.23 1.85
CA PRO A 134 -13.15 15.58 2.87
C PRO A 134 -13.97 14.38 3.37
N HIS A 135 -13.94 13.25 2.65
CA HIS A 135 -14.69 12.03 3.00
C HIS A 135 -13.90 11.06 3.91
N GLY A 136 -12.69 11.46 4.38
CA GLY A 136 -11.85 10.60 5.21
C GLY A 136 -11.12 9.50 4.42
N THR A 137 -11.28 9.45 3.10
CA THR A 137 -10.43 8.64 2.23
C THR A 137 -9.25 9.48 1.74
N GLY A 138 -8.16 8.83 1.39
CA GLY A 138 -7.00 9.52 0.85
C GLY A 138 -6.27 8.69 -0.20
N LEU A 139 -5.39 9.33 -0.93
CA LEU A 139 -4.48 8.69 -1.87
C LEU A 139 -3.06 8.76 -1.30
N ILE A 140 -2.41 7.62 -1.22
CA ILE A 140 -1.00 7.50 -0.84
C ILE A 140 -0.23 7.19 -2.11
N VAL A 141 0.68 8.08 -2.48
CA VAL A 141 1.55 7.95 -3.65
C VAL A 141 2.98 7.78 -3.17
N THR A 142 3.57 6.64 -3.46
CA THR A 142 4.94 6.29 -3.03
C THR A 142 5.83 6.11 -4.25
N GLY A 143 6.80 6.99 -4.44
CA GLY A 143 7.84 6.84 -5.45
C GLY A 143 9.10 6.25 -4.83
N ILE A 144 9.71 5.27 -5.49
CA ILE A 144 10.92 4.58 -5.02
C ILE A 144 11.94 4.56 -6.15
N ALA A 145 13.17 4.99 -5.85
CA ALA A 145 14.28 4.95 -6.81
C ALA A 145 15.65 5.01 -6.12
N ALA A 146 16.70 4.79 -6.88
CA ALA A 146 18.05 5.17 -6.47
C ALA A 146 18.18 6.71 -6.35
N ALA A 147 19.04 7.18 -5.47
CA ALA A 147 19.18 8.61 -5.18
C ALA A 147 19.37 9.52 -6.42
N PRO A 148 20.13 9.16 -7.47
CA PRO A 148 20.28 9.99 -8.67
C PRO A 148 18.98 10.19 -9.46
N GLN A 149 18.01 9.28 -9.33
CA GLN A 149 16.74 9.30 -10.06
C GLN A 149 15.60 9.97 -9.25
N MET A 150 15.85 10.27 -7.96
CA MET A 150 14.79 10.72 -7.05
C MET A 150 14.14 12.05 -7.45
N SER A 151 14.86 12.97 -8.11
CA SER A 151 14.25 14.22 -8.57
C SER A 151 13.13 13.99 -9.59
N GLN A 152 13.39 13.15 -10.58
CA GLN A 152 12.43 12.78 -11.61
C GLN A 152 11.22 12.02 -11.02
N ILE A 153 11.48 11.09 -10.09
CA ILE A 153 10.43 10.33 -9.41
C ILE A 153 9.59 11.23 -8.52
N SER A 154 10.22 12.17 -7.80
CA SER A 154 9.51 13.13 -6.97
C SER A 154 8.52 13.98 -7.79
N GLU A 155 8.92 14.42 -8.97
CA GLU A 155 8.04 15.18 -9.86
C GLU A 155 6.84 14.31 -10.33
N ALA A 156 7.08 13.04 -10.68
CA ALA A 156 6.02 12.14 -11.07
C ALA A 156 5.04 11.83 -9.91
N VAL A 157 5.56 11.61 -8.69
CA VAL A 157 4.75 11.46 -7.46
C VAL A 157 3.85 12.69 -7.25
N ASP A 158 4.44 13.89 -7.35
CA ASP A 158 3.70 15.14 -7.16
C ASP A 158 2.62 15.32 -8.24
N ARG A 159 2.89 14.96 -9.50
CA ARG A 159 1.88 14.98 -10.58
C ARG A 159 0.72 14.03 -10.31
N VAL A 160 1.00 12.79 -9.86
CA VAL A 160 -0.06 11.84 -9.47
C VAL A 160 -0.89 12.42 -8.33
N ALA A 161 -0.26 12.89 -7.26
CA ALA A 161 -0.94 13.48 -6.12
C ALA A 161 -1.81 14.69 -6.50
N GLN A 162 -1.27 15.58 -7.35
CA GLN A 162 -1.99 16.75 -7.87
C GLN A 162 -3.17 16.41 -8.78
N SER A 163 -3.16 15.22 -9.40
CA SER A 163 -4.23 14.77 -10.26
C SER A 163 -5.40 14.12 -9.51
N LEU A 164 -5.29 13.94 -8.18
CA LEU A 164 -6.34 13.32 -7.38
C LEU A 164 -7.69 14.01 -7.55
N GLU A 165 -8.71 13.20 -7.80
CA GLU A 165 -10.12 13.57 -7.84
C GLU A 165 -10.86 12.81 -6.75
N ALA A 166 -11.59 13.52 -5.89
CA ALA A 166 -12.57 12.93 -4.98
C ALA A 166 -13.89 12.74 -5.74
N LEU A 167 -14.28 11.50 -5.96
CA LEU A 167 -15.51 11.14 -6.68
C LEU A 167 -16.72 11.06 -5.74
N GLY A 168 -16.48 10.90 -4.44
CA GLY A 168 -17.51 10.75 -3.41
C GLY A 168 -17.00 10.04 -2.17
N ALA A 169 -17.93 9.71 -1.29
CA ALA A 169 -17.64 8.89 -0.12
C ALA A 169 -17.29 7.44 -0.52
N PRO A 170 -16.45 6.74 0.28
CA PRO A 170 -16.18 5.33 0.05
C PRO A 170 -17.46 4.51 0.15
N GLN A 171 -17.53 3.42 -0.61
CA GLN A 171 -18.69 2.54 -0.65
C GLN A 171 -18.41 1.26 0.13
N PRO A 172 -18.94 1.10 1.35
CA PRO A 172 -18.78 -0.13 2.10
C PRO A 172 -19.43 -1.32 1.39
N ASN A 173 -18.74 -2.44 1.35
CA ASN A 173 -19.27 -3.70 0.86
C ASN A 173 -20.07 -4.39 1.97
N ALA A 174 -21.36 -4.08 2.06
CA ALA A 174 -22.24 -4.61 3.10
C ALA A 174 -22.33 -6.14 3.09
N GLN A 175 -22.24 -6.77 1.91
CA GLN A 175 -22.25 -8.23 1.78
C GLN A 175 -20.98 -8.84 2.41
N ALA A 176 -19.81 -8.25 2.17
CA ALA A 176 -18.56 -8.69 2.77
C ALA A 176 -18.55 -8.46 4.29
N VAL A 177 -19.08 -7.31 4.76
CA VAL A 177 -19.24 -7.03 6.20
C VAL A 177 -20.11 -8.12 6.86
N ALA A 178 -21.25 -8.46 6.26
CA ALA A 178 -22.12 -9.53 6.78
C ALA A 178 -21.47 -10.91 6.72
N ALA A 179 -20.71 -11.22 5.67
CA ALA A 179 -20.03 -12.51 5.50
C ALA A 179 -18.90 -12.72 6.53
N LEU A 180 -18.31 -11.66 7.07
CA LEU A 180 -17.30 -11.75 8.13
C LEU A 180 -17.91 -12.17 9.48
N ARG A 181 -19.23 -12.05 9.67
CA ARG A 181 -19.87 -12.37 10.95
C ARG A 181 -19.45 -13.71 11.51
N GLY A 182 -19.03 -13.72 12.80
CA GLY A 182 -18.63 -14.90 13.55
C GLY A 182 -17.25 -14.78 14.15
N ARG A 183 -16.80 -15.89 14.76
CA ARG A 183 -15.49 -15.98 15.38
C ARG A 183 -14.53 -16.72 14.45
N TRP A 184 -13.34 -16.19 14.32
CA TRP A 184 -12.30 -16.69 13.44
C TRP A 184 -11.01 -16.90 14.22
N MET A 185 -10.27 -17.94 13.90
CA MET A 185 -9.05 -18.32 14.59
C MET A 185 -7.90 -18.48 13.60
N PHE A 186 -6.77 -17.87 13.94
CA PHE A 186 -5.47 -18.13 13.34
C PHE A 186 -4.59 -18.84 14.35
N TYR A 187 -3.92 -19.90 13.91
CA TYR A 187 -2.96 -20.64 14.72
C TYR A 187 -1.65 -20.76 13.98
N ALA A 188 -0.55 -20.41 14.63
CA ALA A 188 0.80 -20.68 14.17
C ALA A 188 1.56 -21.39 15.28
N GLY A 189 1.98 -22.62 15.01
CA GLY A 189 2.84 -23.39 15.91
C GLY A 189 4.17 -23.69 15.25
N ARG A 190 5.26 -23.58 15.99
CA ARG A 190 6.59 -24.05 15.60
C ARG A 190 7.16 -24.89 16.74
N ALA A 191 7.49 -26.12 16.41
CA ALA A 191 8.26 -26.97 17.30
C ALA A 191 9.69 -27.05 16.74
N ASP A 192 10.64 -26.51 17.47
CA ASP A 192 12.07 -26.72 17.21
C ASP A 192 12.47 -28.00 17.96
N GLY A 193 12.17 -29.18 17.33
CA GLY A 193 12.48 -30.48 17.89
C GLY A 193 13.90 -30.88 17.55
N THR A 194 14.74 -30.99 18.57
CA THR A 194 15.85 -31.95 18.56
C THR A 194 15.35 -33.22 19.22
N THR A 195 15.90 -34.36 18.78
CA THR A 195 15.58 -35.70 19.33
C THR A 195 15.59 -35.68 20.85
N SER A 196 14.76 -36.48 21.46
CA SER A 196 14.43 -36.61 22.90
C SER A 196 15.59 -36.62 23.92
N ALA A 197 16.84 -36.61 23.48
CA ALA A 197 18.02 -36.58 24.32
C ALA A 197 18.62 -35.17 24.61
N SER A 198 18.25 -34.14 23.85
CA SER A 198 18.88 -32.81 23.95
C SER A 198 17.94 -31.68 24.34
N GLY A 199 16.69 -31.98 24.66
CA GLY A 199 15.68 -30.95 24.94
C GLY A 199 15.09 -30.34 23.68
N GLY A 200 13.98 -29.63 23.79
CA GLY A 200 13.31 -28.98 22.69
C GLY A 200 12.57 -27.74 23.18
N SER A 201 12.25 -26.83 22.25
CA SER A 201 11.34 -25.73 22.53
C SER A 201 10.17 -25.76 21.56
N SER A 202 8.98 -25.42 22.03
CA SER A 202 7.84 -25.18 21.18
C SER A 202 7.29 -23.79 21.45
N ARG A 203 6.88 -23.13 20.37
CA ARG A 203 6.21 -21.85 20.43
C ARG A 203 4.87 -21.99 19.76
N SER A 204 3.83 -21.51 20.40
CA SER A 204 2.51 -21.38 19.77
C SER A 204 2.02 -19.96 19.86
N TYR A 205 1.32 -19.56 18.82
CA TYR A 205 0.64 -18.28 18.72
C TYR A 205 -0.78 -18.55 18.26
N GLU A 206 -1.73 -18.06 19.03
CA GLU A 206 -3.15 -18.14 18.72
C GLU A 206 -3.71 -16.73 18.64
N GLU A 207 -4.57 -16.52 17.68
CA GLU A 207 -5.24 -15.25 17.46
C GLU A 207 -6.71 -15.52 17.16
N PHE A 208 -7.59 -14.81 17.85
CA PHE A 208 -9.02 -14.86 17.62
C PHE A 208 -9.50 -13.47 17.23
N VAL A 209 -10.35 -13.41 16.22
CA VAL A 209 -11.10 -12.22 15.87
C VAL A 209 -12.58 -12.59 15.76
N GLU A 210 -13.42 -11.78 16.38
CA GLU A 210 -14.87 -11.91 16.32
C GLU A 210 -15.47 -10.67 15.66
N PHE A 211 -16.28 -10.87 14.65
CA PHE A 211 -17.00 -9.83 13.94
C PHE A 211 -18.51 -9.99 14.18
N ASP A 212 -19.20 -8.93 14.56
CA ASP A 212 -20.65 -8.94 14.79
C ASP A 212 -21.51 -8.94 13.51
N GLY A 213 -20.90 -8.67 12.36
CA GLY A 213 -21.58 -8.48 11.07
C GLY A 213 -22.27 -7.11 10.92
N GLN A 214 -22.05 -6.18 11.87
CA GLN A 214 -22.61 -4.84 11.89
C GLN A 214 -21.55 -3.74 11.96
N GLY A 215 -20.27 -4.12 11.83
CA GLY A 215 -19.16 -3.19 11.82
C GLY A 215 -18.39 -3.08 13.13
N ARG A 216 -18.59 -4.01 14.08
CA ARG A 216 -17.79 -4.10 15.31
C ARG A 216 -16.98 -5.38 15.35
N PHE A 217 -15.77 -5.29 15.89
CA PHE A 217 -14.90 -6.44 16.09
C PHE A 217 -14.36 -6.46 17.54
N ALA A 218 -14.00 -7.67 17.97
CA ALA A 218 -13.15 -7.92 19.11
C ALA A 218 -12.00 -8.84 18.68
N TRP A 219 -10.80 -8.56 19.11
CA TRP A 219 -9.60 -9.30 18.80
C TRP A 219 -8.85 -9.66 20.07
N GLN A 220 -8.32 -10.88 20.12
CA GLN A 220 -7.43 -11.32 21.18
C GLN A 220 -6.33 -12.22 20.62
N SER A 221 -5.14 -12.13 21.17
CA SER A 221 -4.04 -13.03 20.85
C SER A 221 -3.38 -13.56 22.10
N SER A 222 -2.82 -14.76 22.00
CA SER A 222 -2.00 -15.37 23.04
C SER A 222 -0.77 -16.01 22.40
N ALA A 223 0.36 -15.91 23.09
CA ALA A 223 1.59 -16.59 22.71
C ALA A 223 2.10 -17.40 23.89
N SER A 224 2.52 -18.65 23.65
CA SER A 224 3.14 -19.50 24.64
C SER A 224 4.47 -20.04 24.15
N VAL A 225 5.42 -20.23 25.07
CA VAL A 225 6.71 -20.85 24.81
C VAL A 225 6.88 -21.98 25.83
N ASN A 226 7.04 -23.22 25.35
CA ASN A 226 7.36 -24.36 26.18
C ASN A 226 8.81 -24.76 25.90
N VAL A 227 9.59 -24.93 26.95
CA VAL A 227 10.97 -25.39 26.89
C VAL A 227 11.09 -26.71 27.66
N THR A 228 11.57 -27.74 27.00
CA THR A 228 11.85 -29.05 27.60
C THR A 228 13.37 -29.25 27.56
N THR A 229 13.98 -29.40 28.74
CA THR A 229 15.39 -29.81 28.86
C THR A 229 15.47 -31.18 29.52
N PRO A 230 16.52 -31.98 29.29
CA PRO A 230 16.66 -33.28 29.95
C PRO A 230 16.58 -33.14 31.48
N GLY A 231 15.60 -33.81 32.09
CA GLY A 231 15.34 -33.79 33.53
C GLY A 231 14.49 -32.63 34.05
N TYR A 232 14.06 -31.70 33.16
CA TYR A 232 13.16 -30.60 33.53
C TYR A 232 12.18 -30.29 32.39
N THR A 233 10.90 -30.45 32.66
CA THR A 233 9.83 -29.95 31.78
C THR A 233 9.21 -28.74 32.44
N GLY A 234 9.55 -27.57 31.97
CA GLY A 234 9.02 -26.30 32.46
C GLY A 234 8.36 -25.52 31.33
N SER A 235 7.17 -25.02 31.55
CA SER A 235 6.62 -23.99 30.71
C SER A 235 7.18 -22.64 31.20
N ALA A 236 8.15 -22.08 30.52
CA ALA A 236 8.51 -20.68 30.67
C ALA A 236 7.50 -19.84 29.88
N GLY A 237 6.23 -20.00 30.21
CA GLY A 237 5.14 -19.31 29.53
C GLY A 237 4.81 -18.03 30.24
N GLY A 238 5.45 -16.94 29.85
CA GLY A 238 4.78 -15.65 29.90
C GLY A 238 3.75 -15.66 28.78
N ALA A 239 2.50 -16.06 29.08
CA ALA A 239 1.41 -15.85 28.12
C ALA A 239 1.24 -14.35 27.93
N GLN A 240 1.78 -13.81 26.86
CA GLN A 240 1.53 -12.42 26.48
C GLN A 240 0.16 -12.42 25.80
N ALA A 241 -0.87 -12.05 26.55
CA ALA A 241 -2.21 -11.84 26.02
C ALA A 241 -2.35 -10.38 25.59
N SER A 242 -2.77 -10.15 24.38
CA SER A 242 -3.17 -8.83 23.88
C SER A 242 -4.61 -8.88 23.42
N ASN A 243 -5.34 -7.79 23.66
CA ASN A 243 -6.70 -7.62 23.17
C ASN A 243 -6.91 -6.25 22.56
N ASP A 244 -7.82 -6.16 21.62
CA ASP A 244 -8.30 -4.93 21.01
C ASP A 244 -9.78 -5.09 20.63
N ASP A 245 -10.49 -3.99 20.55
CA ASP A 245 -11.88 -3.93 20.09
C ASP A 245 -12.11 -2.61 19.36
N GLY A 246 -13.12 -2.60 18.52
CA GLY A 246 -13.40 -1.39 17.75
C GLY A 246 -14.40 -1.59 16.62
N THR A 247 -14.18 -0.86 15.57
CA THR A 247 -15.03 -0.86 14.38
C THR A 247 -14.29 -1.40 13.17
N TYR A 248 -15.03 -1.99 12.24
CA TYR A 248 -14.49 -2.40 10.95
C TYR A 248 -15.44 -2.04 9.82
N THR A 249 -14.89 -1.95 8.64
CA THR A 249 -15.62 -1.88 7.37
C THR A 249 -14.85 -2.63 6.30
N VAL A 250 -15.53 -2.99 5.22
CA VAL A 250 -14.91 -3.57 4.03
C VAL A 250 -15.18 -2.65 2.85
N ILE A 251 -14.14 -2.24 2.13
CA ILE A 251 -14.24 -1.42 0.93
C ILE A 251 -13.57 -2.21 -0.20
N GLY A 252 -14.36 -2.64 -1.20
CA GLY A 252 -13.89 -3.61 -2.18
C GLY A 252 -13.48 -4.92 -1.49
N SER A 253 -12.21 -5.29 -1.60
CA SER A 253 -11.59 -6.44 -0.93
C SER A 253 -10.76 -6.06 0.30
N THR A 254 -10.79 -4.81 0.74
CA THR A 254 -9.99 -4.34 1.86
C THR A 254 -10.81 -4.26 3.14
N LEU A 255 -10.41 -5.04 4.15
CA LEU A 255 -10.90 -4.91 5.51
C LEU A 255 -10.13 -3.76 6.20
N VAL A 256 -10.83 -2.74 6.62
CA VAL A 256 -10.30 -1.66 7.43
C VAL A 256 -10.79 -1.85 8.85
N VAL A 257 -9.89 -2.06 9.79
CA VAL A 257 -10.18 -2.17 11.23
C VAL A 257 -9.66 -0.95 11.97
N ARG A 258 -10.39 -0.53 12.98
CA ARG A 258 -10.01 0.59 13.83
C ARG A 258 -10.28 0.24 15.27
N GLY A 259 -9.21 -0.04 16.00
CA GLY A 259 -9.20 -0.38 17.39
C GLY A 259 -8.57 0.71 18.26
N ARG A 260 -8.34 0.39 19.52
CA ARG A 260 -7.67 1.27 20.49
C ARG A 260 -6.21 1.53 20.13
N GLN A 261 -5.56 0.58 19.44
CA GLN A 261 -4.16 0.69 19.02
C GLN A 261 -3.98 1.46 17.70
N GLY A 262 -5.06 1.93 17.08
CA GLY A 262 -5.06 2.66 15.83
C GLY A 262 -5.82 1.94 14.71
N GLN A 263 -5.49 2.29 13.47
CA GLN A 263 -6.10 1.72 12.28
C GLN A 263 -5.13 0.79 11.56
N ALA A 264 -5.68 -0.31 11.03
CA ALA A 264 -4.99 -1.21 10.12
C ALA A 264 -5.89 -1.57 8.93
N SER A 265 -5.28 -1.96 7.82
CA SER A 265 -6.00 -2.34 6.61
C SER A 265 -5.38 -3.60 6.03
N TYR A 266 -6.21 -4.58 5.72
CA TYR A 266 -5.82 -5.90 5.24
C TYR A 266 -6.53 -6.22 3.93
N GLU A 267 -5.80 -6.72 2.94
CA GLU A 267 -6.46 -7.35 1.79
C GLU A 267 -7.07 -8.67 2.23
N VAL A 268 -8.39 -8.83 2.00
CA VAL A 268 -9.10 -10.00 2.46
C VAL A 268 -9.78 -10.75 1.33
N GLN A 269 -9.68 -12.07 1.40
CA GLN A 269 -10.51 -13.00 0.66
C GLN A 269 -11.39 -13.75 1.65
N ILE A 270 -12.70 -13.57 1.52
CA ILE A 270 -13.69 -14.17 2.41
C ILE A 270 -14.28 -15.39 1.71
N LEU A 271 -14.10 -16.55 2.30
CA LEU A 271 -14.64 -17.84 1.87
C LEU A 271 -15.64 -18.35 2.91
N ALA A 272 -16.39 -19.39 2.60
CA ALA A 272 -17.43 -19.90 3.50
C ALA A 272 -16.89 -20.36 4.86
N ASP A 273 -15.70 -20.97 4.87
CA ASP A 273 -15.06 -21.62 6.02
C ASP A 273 -13.82 -20.92 6.53
N ARG A 274 -13.31 -19.92 5.79
CA ARG A 274 -12.05 -19.26 6.12
C ARG A 274 -11.98 -17.82 5.57
N ILE A 275 -11.13 -17.04 6.20
CA ILE A 275 -10.70 -15.70 5.73
C ILE A 275 -9.21 -15.78 5.47
N VAL A 276 -8.76 -15.26 4.32
CA VAL A 276 -7.34 -15.00 4.08
C VAL A 276 -7.12 -13.50 4.18
N ALA A 277 -6.29 -13.06 5.12
CA ALA A 277 -5.97 -11.65 5.34
C ALA A 277 -4.45 -11.47 5.29
N ASP A 278 -3.95 -10.72 4.31
CA ASP A 278 -2.50 -10.50 4.06
C ASP A 278 -1.67 -11.80 4.14
N GLY A 279 -2.19 -12.90 3.53
CA GLY A 279 -1.53 -14.21 3.49
C GLY A 279 -1.70 -15.07 4.73
N ARG A 280 -2.36 -14.58 5.80
CA ARG A 280 -2.75 -15.40 6.96
C ARG A 280 -4.13 -16.00 6.74
N THR A 281 -4.27 -17.28 7.05
CA THR A 281 -5.57 -17.97 6.95
C THR A 281 -6.19 -18.12 8.33
N TYR A 282 -7.36 -17.52 8.50
CA TYR A 282 -8.21 -17.67 9.67
C TYR A 282 -9.31 -18.66 9.35
N VAL A 283 -9.52 -19.64 10.20
CA VAL A 283 -10.61 -20.61 10.08
C VAL A 283 -11.74 -20.25 11.04
N ARG A 284 -12.97 -20.63 10.69
CA ARG A 284 -14.13 -20.38 11.55
C ARG A 284 -13.96 -21.18 12.84
N ALA A 285 -14.00 -20.50 13.97
CA ALA A 285 -14.01 -21.12 15.30
C ALA A 285 -15.47 -21.42 15.69
N ASN A 286 -15.71 -22.64 16.14
CA ASN A 286 -17.03 -23.08 16.64
C ASN A 286 -17.26 -22.59 18.07
#